data_58d808f44af5cd5699c792ba46e2d626
#
_entry.id   58d808f44af5cd5699c792ba46e2d626
#
_cell.length_a   1.000
_cell.length_b   1.000
_cell.length_c   1.000
_cell.angle_alpha   90.00
_cell.angle_beta   90.00
_cell.angle_gamma   90.00
#
_symmetry.space_group_name_H-M   'P 1'
#
loop_
_entity.id
_entity.type
_entity.pdbx_description
1 polymer ?
#
loop_
_entity_poly.entity_id
_entity_poly.type
_entity_poly.pdbx_seq_one_letter_code
_entity_poly.pdbx_strand_id
1 'polypeptide(L)'
;MSDEIIALAKQHYEAVRDLPLPVELTPEWQKHRDAAAEAIPRFTTAQEAIHWAQTPSNAWFDHRVNANRELLADKKKQFQACFPGIWLRGESSWSRPETVWNDGELFLSNMTFWHHQALVVATIKVPRPKRILEIGVGYGGLAYLFQLAHPACSYVLCDIPETLFFAEVFLRSNFPYISCAWGWADSAHFVFLPLSLRGLGATDYDLIISQGSFQEMTPEALEWWMAFCQRNGRHLYSLNYATTPISLEGWEIVHDEVDPPLVLGDTGAGWRELCLKRT
;
A
#
# COMPACT_ATOMS: atom_id res chain seq x y z
N MET A 1 -21.81 -7.76 11.05
CA MET A 1 -20.37 -7.41 10.99
C MET A 1 -19.94 -7.00 9.58
N SER A 2 -20.11 -7.85 8.55
CA SER A 2 -19.76 -7.47 7.14
C SER A 2 -20.55 -6.25 6.64
N ASP A 3 -21.86 -6.21 6.90
CA ASP A 3 -22.76 -5.14 6.46
C ASP A 3 -22.52 -3.82 7.23
N GLU A 4 -22.12 -3.90 8.48
CA GLU A 4 -21.76 -2.75 9.31
C GLU A 4 -20.44 -2.12 8.83
N ILE A 5 -19.45 -2.95 8.43
CA ILE A 5 -18.18 -2.47 7.90
C ILE A 5 -18.41 -1.68 6.60
N ILE A 6 -19.20 -2.24 5.68
CA ILE A 6 -19.46 -1.57 4.39
C ILE A 6 -20.26 -0.27 4.57
N ALA A 7 -21.23 -0.27 5.47
CA ALA A 7 -22.02 0.92 5.76
C ALA A 7 -21.16 2.05 6.36
N LEU A 8 -20.28 1.71 7.30
CA LEU A 8 -19.37 2.67 7.92
C LEU A 8 -18.35 3.22 6.91
N ALA A 9 -17.74 2.35 6.10
CA ALA A 9 -16.79 2.78 5.07
C ALA A 9 -17.45 3.69 4.02
N LYS A 10 -18.70 3.41 3.62
CA LYS A 10 -19.49 4.31 2.75
C LYS A 10 -19.72 5.68 3.41
N GLN A 11 -20.10 5.70 4.68
CA GLN A 11 -20.31 6.95 5.41
C GLN A 11 -19.03 7.82 5.41
N HIS A 12 -17.87 7.21 5.65
CA HIS A 12 -16.60 7.91 5.64
C HIS A 12 -16.23 8.41 4.24
N TYR A 13 -16.40 7.57 3.22
CA TYR A 13 -16.17 7.93 1.84
C TYR A 13 -17.03 9.11 1.39
N GLU A 14 -18.35 9.06 1.65
CA GLU A 14 -19.29 10.12 1.31
C GLU A 14 -18.93 11.46 1.96
N ALA A 15 -18.33 11.45 3.15
CA ALA A 15 -17.92 12.66 3.85
C ALA A 15 -16.74 13.38 3.18
N VAL A 16 -15.95 12.70 2.34
CA VAL A 16 -14.70 13.26 1.79
C VAL A 16 -14.56 13.19 0.27
N ARG A 17 -15.39 12.44 -0.43
CA ARG A 17 -15.26 12.17 -1.87
C ARG A 17 -15.27 13.42 -2.76
N ASP A 18 -16.03 14.44 -2.36
CA ASP A 18 -16.20 15.67 -3.12
C ASP A 18 -15.20 16.78 -2.73
N LEU A 19 -14.29 16.48 -1.79
CA LEU A 19 -13.24 17.41 -1.43
C LEU A 19 -12.19 17.49 -2.56
N PRO A 20 -11.69 18.72 -2.87
CA PRO A 20 -10.70 18.88 -3.94
C PRO A 20 -9.38 18.19 -3.60
N LEU A 21 -8.82 17.50 -4.56
CA LEU A 21 -7.47 16.93 -4.44
C LEU A 21 -6.42 18.05 -4.51
N PRO A 22 -5.33 17.97 -3.74
CA PRO A 22 -4.26 18.97 -3.76
C PRO A 22 -3.34 18.83 -4.99
N VAL A 23 -3.43 17.70 -5.68
CA VAL A 23 -2.64 17.37 -6.87
C VAL A 23 -3.55 16.88 -7.99
N GLU A 24 -3.12 17.08 -9.21
CA GLU A 24 -3.82 16.57 -10.39
C GLU A 24 -3.52 15.08 -10.57
N LEU A 25 -4.57 14.29 -10.84
CA LEU A 25 -4.41 12.87 -11.16
C LEU A 25 -4.02 12.70 -12.62
N THR A 26 -3.25 11.64 -12.91
CA THR A 26 -3.06 11.23 -14.29
C THR A 26 -4.40 10.76 -14.90
N PRO A 27 -4.56 10.82 -16.23
CA PRO A 27 -5.80 10.37 -16.88
C PRO A 27 -6.19 8.92 -16.56
N GLU A 28 -5.19 8.07 -16.36
CA GLU A 28 -5.40 6.67 -15.96
C GLU A 28 -6.00 6.59 -14.55
N TRP A 29 -5.42 7.29 -13.58
CA TRP A 29 -5.93 7.33 -12.22
C TRP A 29 -7.29 8.01 -12.12
N GLN A 30 -7.57 9.03 -12.93
CA GLN A 30 -8.91 9.62 -12.99
C GLN A 30 -9.94 8.59 -13.45
N LYS A 31 -9.61 7.78 -14.47
CA LYS A 31 -10.49 6.70 -14.94
C LYS A 31 -10.76 5.65 -13.86
N HIS A 32 -9.73 5.26 -13.10
CA HIS A 32 -9.90 4.31 -11.99
C HIS A 32 -10.75 4.89 -10.87
N ARG A 33 -10.52 6.15 -10.52
CA ARG A 33 -11.33 6.88 -9.57
C ARG A 33 -12.79 6.91 -9.96
N ASP A 34 -13.10 7.27 -11.20
CA ASP A 34 -14.47 7.34 -11.71
C ASP A 34 -15.16 5.98 -11.66
N ALA A 35 -14.46 4.90 -12.05
CA ALA A 35 -15.00 3.54 -11.99
C ALA A 35 -15.28 3.09 -10.55
N ALA A 36 -14.40 3.42 -9.60
CA ALA A 36 -14.59 3.13 -8.18
C ALA A 36 -15.76 3.93 -7.60
N ALA A 37 -15.83 5.22 -7.90
CA ALA A 37 -16.92 6.09 -7.45
C ALA A 37 -18.30 5.61 -7.93
N GLU A 38 -18.38 5.05 -9.14
CA GLU A 38 -19.62 4.43 -9.68
C GLU A 38 -19.94 3.10 -8.97
N ALA A 39 -18.93 2.31 -8.60
CA ALA A 39 -19.11 0.99 -8.01
C ALA A 39 -19.43 1.03 -6.50
N ILE A 40 -18.77 1.89 -5.73
CA ILE A 40 -18.88 1.97 -4.26
C ILE A 40 -20.32 2.00 -3.75
N PRO A 41 -21.26 2.80 -4.30
CA PRO A 41 -22.64 2.82 -3.82
C PRO A 41 -23.38 1.48 -3.95
N ARG A 42 -22.94 0.61 -4.87
CA ARG A 42 -23.62 -0.66 -5.22
C ARG A 42 -23.25 -1.81 -4.30
N PHE A 43 -22.11 -1.77 -3.61
CA PHE A 43 -21.69 -2.85 -2.73
C PHE A 43 -22.62 -2.99 -1.53
N THR A 44 -22.98 -4.22 -1.21
CA THR A 44 -23.81 -4.57 -0.06
C THR A 44 -23.02 -5.30 1.02
N THR A 45 -21.91 -5.92 0.65
CA THR A 45 -21.04 -6.66 1.56
C THR A 45 -19.57 -6.26 1.41
N ALA A 46 -18.79 -6.45 2.47
CA ALA A 46 -17.34 -6.24 2.43
C ALA A 46 -16.66 -7.15 1.40
N GLN A 47 -17.15 -8.39 1.26
CA GLN A 47 -16.62 -9.35 0.29
C GLN A 47 -16.76 -8.86 -1.16
N GLU A 48 -17.93 -8.31 -1.52
CA GLU A 48 -18.14 -7.74 -2.86
C GLU A 48 -17.16 -6.60 -3.15
N ALA A 49 -16.96 -5.67 -2.20
CA ALA A 49 -16.04 -4.56 -2.36
C ALA A 49 -14.58 -5.04 -2.54
N ILE A 50 -14.13 -5.96 -1.68
CA ILE A 50 -12.77 -6.51 -1.75
C ILE A 50 -12.57 -7.26 -3.07
N HIS A 51 -13.51 -8.10 -3.48
CA HIS A 51 -13.41 -8.82 -4.74
C HIS A 51 -13.41 -7.89 -5.95
N TRP A 52 -14.20 -6.81 -5.91
CA TRP A 52 -14.17 -5.80 -6.98
C TRP A 52 -12.81 -5.14 -7.08
N ALA A 53 -12.24 -4.68 -5.95
CA ALA A 53 -10.92 -4.07 -5.91
C ALA A 53 -9.82 -5.02 -6.44
N GLN A 54 -9.97 -6.31 -6.25
CA GLN A 54 -9.05 -7.35 -6.71
C GLN A 54 -9.31 -7.86 -8.14
N THR A 55 -10.24 -7.27 -8.88
CA THR A 55 -10.51 -7.64 -10.26
C THR A 55 -9.46 -7.01 -11.20
N PRO A 56 -8.89 -7.76 -12.14
CA PRO A 56 -7.81 -7.28 -13.02
C PRO A 56 -8.13 -6.00 -13.79
N SER A 57 -9.38 -5.80 -14.18
CA SER A 57 -9.83 -4.61 -14.90
C SER A 57 -9.82 -3.32 -14.06
N ASN A 58 -9.69 -3.43 -12.74
CA ASN A 58 -9.75 -2.29 -11.82
C ASN A 58 -8.38 -1.78 -11.41
N ALA A 59 -7.30 -2.35 -11.97
CA ALA A 59 -5.89 -1.92 -11.89
C ALA A 59 -5.26 -1.79 -10.48
N TRP A 60 -6.00 -2.14 -9.42
CA TRP A 60 -5.51 -2.07 -8.05
C TRP A 60 -4.46 -3.13 -7.72
N PHE A 61 -4.27 -4.10 -8.66
CA PHE A 61 -3.37 -5.25 -8.49
C PHE A 61 -2.78 -5.67 -9.82
N ASP A 62 -1.53 -6.08 -9.83
CA ASP A 62 -0.96 -6.80 -10.96
C ASP A 62 -1.37 -8.28 -10.92
N HIS A 63 -2.48 -8.59 -11.56
CA HIS A 63 -3.04 -9.95 -11.61
C HIS A 63 -2.46 -10.82 -12.72
N ARG A 64 -1.69 -10.26 -13.63
CA ARG A 64 -1.19 -10.96 -14.84
C ARG A 64 -0.36 -12.19 -14.51
N VAL A 65 0.21 -12.25 -13.31
CA VAL A 65 1.11 -13.31 -12.86
C VAL A 65 0.46 -14.28 -11.89
N ASN A 66 -0.72 -13.99 -11.37
CA ASN A 66 -1.39 -14.78 -10.34
C ASN A 66 -1.76 -16.21 -10.76
N ALA A 67 -1.85 -16.49 -12.06
CA ALA A 67 -2.13 -17.82 -12.60
C ALA A 67 -0.90 -18.72 -12.69
N ASN A 68 0.32 -18.20 -12.52
CA ASN A 68 1.55 -18.96 -12.69
C ASN A 68 2.06 -19.54 -11.37
N ARG A 69 1.61 -20.75 -11.05
CA ARG A 69 1.99 -21.48 -9.83
C ARG A 69 3.49 -21.76 -9.71
N GLU A 70 4.15 -22.05 -10.83
CA GLU A 70 5.59 -22.34 -10.85
C GLU A 70 6.39 -21.09 -10.47
N LEU A 71 5.99 -19.94 -11.00
CA LEU A 71 6.60 -18.66 -10.66
C LEU A 71 6.43 -18.32 -9.19
N LEU A 72 5.24 -18.52 -8.61
CA LEU A 72 5.00 -18.28 -7.19
C LEU A 72 5.82 -19.24 -6.31
N ALA A 73 5.97 -20.50 -6.71
CA ALA A 73 6.82 -21.47 -6.02
C ALA A 73 8.29 -21.06 -6.05
N ASP A 74 8.79 -20.58 -7.19
CA ASP A 74 10.15 -20.08 -7.33
C ASP A 74 10.38 -18.79 -6.52
N LYS A 75 9.42 -17.88 -6.48
CA LYS A 75 9.48 -16.72 -5.61
C LYS A 75 9.52 -17.08 -4.13
N LYS A 76 8.77 -18.09 -3.71
CA LYS A 76 8.85 -18.61 -2.34
C LYS A 76 10.26 -19.10 -2.00
N LYS A 77 10.91 -19.86 -2.91
CA LYS A 77 12.30 -20.29 -2.73
C LYS A 77 13.26 -19.10 -2.66
N GLN A 78 13.09 -18.12 -3.56
CA GLN A 78 13.89 -16.90 -3.55
C GLN A 78 13.74 -16.13 -2.25
N PHE A 79 12.49 -15.96 -1.76
CA PHE A 79 12.24 -15.32 -0.48
C PHE A 79 12.99 -16.00 0.68
N GLN A 80 12.89 -17.31 0.76
CA GLN A 80 13.58 -18.10 1.79
C GLN A 80 15.10 -17.98 1.70
N ALA A 81 15.66 -17.85 0.49
CA ALA A 81 17.08 -17.65 0.28
C ALA A 81 17.55 -16.24 0.63
N CYS A 82 16.78 -15.22 0.25
CA CYS A 82 17.11 -13.82 0.54
C CYS A 82 16.93 -13.46 2.01
N PHE A 83 15.94 -14.06 2.68
CA PHE A 83 15.54 -13.71 4.03
C PHE A 83 15.44 -14.96 4.94
N PRO A 84 16.55 -15.65 5.20
CA PRO A 84 16.57 -16.86 6.01
C PRO A 84 16.08 -16.56 7.43
N GLY A 85 15.12 -17.36 7.91
CA GLY A 85 14.52 -17.19 9.23
C GLY A 85 13.37 -16.16 9.30
N ILE A 86 13.05 -15.48 8.21
CA ILE A 86 11.86 -14.64 8.12
C ILE A 86 10.67 -15.50 7.68
N TRP A 87 9.57 -15.40 8.40
CA TRP A 87 8.36 -16.14 8.05
C TRP A 87 7.58 -15.42 6.96
N LEU A 88 7.44 -16.07 5.81
CA LEU A 88 6.50 -15.65 4.77
C LEU A 88 5.06 -15.87 5.24
N ARG A 89 4.26 -14.83 5.25
CA ARG A 89 2.83 -14.88 5.58
C ARG A 89 2.03 -14.98 4.28
N GLY A 90 0.92 -15.72 4.34
CA GLY A 90 0.01 -15.83 3.21
C GLY A 90 -0.91 -14.61 3.08
N GLU A 91 -1.64 -14.59 1.98
CA GLU A 91 -2.72 -13.64 1.76
C GLU A 91 -3.83 -13.80 2.81
N SER A 92 -4.54 -12.72 3.01
CA SER A 92 -5.74 -12.71 3.84
C SER A 92 -6.82 -13.65 3.27
N SER A 93 -7.61 -14.27 4.16
CA SER A 93 -8.78 -15.05 3.78
C SER A 93 -9.87 -14.26 3.04
N TRP A 94 -9.78 -12.91 3.05
CA TRP A 94 -10.66 -12.02 2.29
C TRP A 94 -10.23 -11.86 0.83
N SER A 95 -9.00 -12.27 0.48
CA SER A 95 -8.52 -12.22 -0.90
C SER A 95 -9.28 -13.19 -1.81
N ARG A 96 -9.36 -12.86 -3.12
CA ARG A 96 -10.03 -13.74 -4.09
C ARG A 96 -9.29 -15.07 -4.23
N PRO A 97 -9.96 -16.22 -4.06
CA PRO A 97 -9.32 -17.54 -4.18
C PRO A 97 -8.67 -17.80 -5.53
N GLU A 98 -9.27 -17.27 -6.61
CA GLU A 98 -8.76 -17.43 -7.96
C GLU A 98 -7.50 -16.61 -8.28
N THR A 99 -7.19 -15.61 -7.46
CA THR A 99 -5.98 -14.77 -7.61
C THR A 99 -4.85 -15.21 -6.70
N VAL A 100 -5.06 -16.23 -5.90
CA VAL A 100 -4.06 -16.76 -4.97
C VAL A 100 -3.79 -18.24 -5.25
N TRP A 101 -2.55 -18.64 -5.00
CA TRP A 101 -2.15 -20.04 -5.06
C TRP A 101 -2.07 -20.60 -3.65
N ASN A 102 -2.69 -21.77 -3.47
CA ASN A 102 -2.60 -22.52 -2.21
C ASN A 102 -1.37 -23.46 -2.26
N ASP A 103 -0.39 -23.19 -1.40
CA ASP A 103 0.77 -24.03 -1.17
C ASP A 103 0.72 -24.59 0.26
N GLY A 104 0.00 -25.68 0.44
CA GLY A 104 -0.28 -26.24 1.76
C GLY A 104 -1.17 -25.32 2.60
N GLU A 105 -0.56 -24.69 3.61
CA GLU A 105 -1.28 -23.75 4.52
C GLU A 105 -1.17 -22.27 4.06
N LEU A 106 -0.37 -21.98 3.04
CA LEU A 106 -0.13 -20.61 2.58
C LEU A 106 -0.92 -20.31 1.31
N PHE A 107 -1.60 -19.18 1.32
CA PHE A 107 -2.21 -18.57 0.13
C PHE A 107 -1.29 -17.46 -0.38
N LEU A 108 -0.75 -17.60 -1.59
CA LEU A 108 0.25 -16.71 -2.15
C LEU A 108 -0.22 -16.06 -3.44
N SER A 109 0.08 -14.79 -3.61
CA SER A 109 -0.08 -14.02 -4.84
C SER A 109 1.22 -13.27 -5.16
N ASN A 110 1.27 -12.57 -6.29
CA ASN A 110 2.38 -11.67 -6.56
C ASN A 110 2.54 -10.60 -5.50
N MET A 111 1.41 -10.02 -5.09
CA MET A 111 1.40 -8.96 -4.09
C MET A 111 1.96 -9.43 -2.74
N THR A 112 1.82 -10.72 -2.43
CA THR A 112 2.44 -11.32 -1.24
C THR A 112 3.94 -11.01 -1.21
N PHE A 113 4.63 -11.22 -2.31
CA PHE A 113 6.09 -11.03 -2.37
C PHE A 113 6.49 -9.57 -2.43
N TRP A 114 5.73 -8.73 -3.12
CA TRP A 114 5.95 -7.29 -3.15
C TRP A 114 5.85 -6.67 -1.75
N HIS A 115 4.77 -6.99 -1.06
CA HIS A 115 4.55 -6.47 0.28
C HIS A 115 5.58 -7.02 1.28
N HIS A 116 5.98 -8.30 1.14
CA HIS A 116 7.03 -8.84 2.01
C HIS A 116 8.40 -8.25 1.72
N GLN A 117 8.74 -7.97 0.46
CA GLN A 117 9.97 -7.26 0.12
C GLN A 117 10.01 -5.92 0.86
N ALA A 118 8.97 -5.11 0.72
CA ALA A 118 8.87 -3.82 1.40
C ALA A 118 8.92 -3.95 2.93
N LEU A 119 8.14 -4.87 3.50
CA LEU A 119 8.12 -5.10 4.94
C LEU A 119 9.51 -5.47 5.48
N VAL A 120 10.19 -6.42 4.82
CA VAL A 120 11.47 -6.95 5.32
C VAL A 120 12.55 -5.90 5.20
N VAL A 121 12.73 -5.28 4.03
CA VAL A 121 13.76 -4.27 3.82
C VAL A 121 13.52 -3.06 4.72
N ALA A 122 12.28 -2.56 4.77
CA ALA A 122 11.95 -1.45 5.65
C ALA A 122 12.23 -1.79 7.13
N THR A 123 11.86 -2.98 7.60
CA THR A 123 12.10 -3.40 9.00
C THR A 123 13.60 -3.55 9.32
N ILE A 124 14.40 -4.07 8.38
CA ILE A 124 15.84 -4.21 8.56
C ILE A 124 16.51 -2.83 8.65
N LYS A 125 16.09 -1.88 7.80
CA LYS A 125 16.70 -0.55 7.71
C LYS A 125 16.14 0.43 8.74
N VAL A 126 14.89 0.24 9.16
CA VAL A 126 14.19 1.08 10.14
C VAL A 126 13.65 0.20 11.28
N PRO A 127 14.49 -0.20 12.23
CA PRO A 127 14.06 -1.12 13.27
C PRO A 127 12.99 -0.47 14.17
N ARG A 128 11.87 -1.17 14.34
CA ARG A 128 10.75 -0.82 15.23
C ARG A 128 10.15 0.58 14.94
N PRO A 129 9.69 0.85 13.73
CA PRO A 129 9.01 2.11 13.44
C PRO A 129 7.74 2.20 14.30
N LYS A 130 7.50 3.35 14.90
CA LYS A 130 6.30 3.61 15.73
C LYS A 130 5.20 4.26 14.93
N ARG A 131 5.56 5.10 13.97
CA ARG A 131 4.62 5.83 13.12
C ARG A 131 5.04 5.71 11.65
N ILE A 132 4.17 5.08 10.87
CA ILE A 132 4.41 4.82 9.46
C ILE A 132 3.39 5.62 8.64
N LEU A 133 3.83 6.19 7.52
CA LEU A 133 2.95 6.73 6.49
C LEU A 133 3.17 5.92 5.21
N GLU A 134 2.10 5.41 4.63
CA GLU A 134 2.10 4.83 3.28
C GLU A 134 1.40 5.78 2.31
N ILE A 135 2.07 6.06 1.18
CA ILE A 135 1.60 6.90 0.09
C ILE A 135 1.23 5.99 -1.08
N GLY A 136 -0.06 5.97 -1.43
CA GLY A 136 -0.58 5.02 -2.40
C GLY A 136 -0.76 3.63 -1.80
N VAL A 137 -1.86 3.42 -1.09
CA VAL A 137 -2.04 2.26 -0.21
C VAL A 137 -2.71 1.07 -0.89
N GLY A 138 -3.25 1.27 -2.08
CA GLY A 138 -4.05 0.26 -2.75
C GLY A 138 -5.17 -0.27 -1.85
N TYR A 139 -5.30 -1.58 -1.75
CA TYR A 139 -6.33 -2.19 -0.88
C TYR A 139 -5.90 -2.34 0.60
N GLY A 140 -4.72 -1.87 0.97
CA GLY A 140 -4.20 -1.96 2.34
C GLY A 140 -3.42 -3.24 2.65
N GLY A 141 -2.96 -3.98 1.64
CA GLY A 141 -2.24 -5.26 1.83
C GLY A 141 -0.92 -5.11 2.58
N LEU A 142 -0.16 -4.05 2.30
CA LEU A 142 1.09 -3.78 3.02
C LEU A 142 0.82 -3.39 4.48
N ALA A 143 -0.17 -2.53 4.72
CA ALA A 143 -0.60 -2.15 6.08
C ALA A 143 -1.05 -3.38 6.89
N TYR A 144 -1.75 -4.33 6.25
CA TYR A 144 -2.12 -5.60 6.86
C TYR A 144 -0.89 -6.38 7.35
N LEU A 145 0.14 -6.52 6.52
CA LEU A 145 1.37 -7.22 6.89
C LEU A 145 2.16 -6.48 7.98
N PHE A 146 2.25 -5.16 7.89
CA PHE A 146 2.89 -4.36 8.93
C PHE A 146 2.20 -4.50 10.28
N GLN A 147 0.86 -4.51 10.31
CA GLN A 147 0.11 -4.71 11.54
C GLN A 147 0.38 -6.09 12.17
N LEU A 148 0.51 -7.13 11.36
CA LEU A 148 0.86 -8.47 11.84
C LEU A 148 2.30 -8.55 12.36
N ALA A 149 3.23 -7.81 11.77
CA ALA A 149 4.65 -7.81 12.15
C ALA A 149 4.97 -6.82 13.28
N HIS A 150 4.28 -5.68 13.32
CA HIS A 150 4.53 -4.56 14.23
C HIS A 150 3.21 -4.05 14.84
N PRO A 151 2.53 -4.85 15.67
CA PRO A 151 1.17 -4.53 16.17
C PRO A 151 1.10 -3.26 17.04
N ALA A 152 2.24 -2.72 17.47
CA ALA A 152 2.31 -1.50 18.27
C ALA A 152 2.53 -0.22 17.43
N CYS A 153 2.67 -0.32 16.09
CA CYS A 153 2.86 0.86 15.26
C CYS A 153 1.51 1.51 14.91
N SER A 154 1.51 2.84 14.80
CA SER A 154 0.43 3.59 14.16
C SER A 154 0.72 3.68 12.66
N TYR A 155 -0.26 3.31 11.85
CA TYR A 155 -0.12 3.25 10.41
C TYR A 155 -1.08 4.23 9.72
N VAL A 156 -0.52 5.24 9.07
CA VAL A 156 -1.28 6.25 8.33
C VAL A 156 -1.32 5.84 6.86
N LEU A 157 -2.51 5.66 6.34
CA LEU A 157 -2.79 5.29 4.96
C LEU A 157 -3.21 6.55 4.20
N CYS A 158 -2.40 7.01 3.25
CA CYS A 158 -2.68 8.21 2.48
C CYS A 158 -2.92 7.88 1.01
N ASP A 159 -4.12 8.20 0.52
CA ASP A 159 -4.53 7.93 -0.87
C ASP A 159 -5.75 8.80 -1.24
N ILE A 160 -6.26 8.63 -2.46
CA ILE A 160 -7.56 9.17 -2.88
C ILE A 160 -8.69 8.51 -2.09
N PRO A 161 -9.82 9.19 -1.87
CA PRO A 161 -10.93 8.66 -1.06
C PRO A 161 -11.44 7.29 -1.52
N GLU A 162 -11.47 7.05 -2.82
CA GLU A 162 -11.95 5.82 -3.42
C GLU A 162 -11.06 4.61 -3.03
N THR A 163 -9.74 4.79 -3.06
CA THR A 163 -8.78 3.75 -2.64
C THR A 163 -8.89 3.48 -1.15
N LEU A 164 -8.98 4.54 -0.34
CA LEU A 164 -9.11 4.40 1.12
C LEU A 164 -10.39 3.69 1.53
N PHE A 165 -11.47 3.82 0.76
CA PHE A 165 -12.67 3.02 1.01
C PHE A 165 -12.38 1.51 0.98
N PHE A 166 -11.68 1.03 -0.05
CA PHE A 166 -11.32 -0.39 -0.15
C PHE A 166 -10.34 -0.83 0.92
N ALA A 167 -9.35 0.01 1.22
CA ALA A 167 -8.38 -0.25 2.29
C ALA A 167 -9.07 -0.35 3.66
N GLU A 168 -10.03 0.54 3.96
CA GLU A 168 -10.80 0.47 5.20
C GLU A 168 -11.63 -0.82 5.29
N VAL A 169 -12.36 -1.16 4.22
CA VAL A 169 -13.16 -2.40 4.18
C VAL A 169 -12.27 -3.62 4.42
N PHE A 170 -11.13 -3.70 3.74
CA PHE A 170 -10.19 -4.82 3.88
C PHE A 170 -9.59 -4.90 5.29
N LEU A 171 -9.08 -3.79 5.82
CA LEU A 171 -8.40 -3.78 7.11
C LEU A 171 -9.36 -4.02 8.27
N ARG A 172 -10.57 -3.45 8.25
CA ARG A 172 -11.59 -3.73 9.28
C ARG A 172 -12.11 -5.17 9.22
N SER A 173 -12.18 -5.76 8.02
CA SER A 173 -12.56 -7.17 7.89
C SER A 173 -11.52 -8.11 8.49
N ASN A 174 -10.23 -7.75 8.40
CA ASN A 174 -9.14 -8.54 8.98
C ASN A 174 -8.89 -8.25 10.46
N PHE A 175 -9.14 -7.01 10.91
CA PHE A 175 -8.85 -6.52 12.25
C PHE A 175 -10.07 -5.83 12.88
N PRO A 176 -11.17 -6.55 13.17
CA PRO A 176 -12.44 -5.94 13.60
C PRO A 176 -12.36 -5.18 14.93
N TYR A 177 -11.32 -5.42 15.74
CA TYR A 177 -11.13 -4.80 17.05
C TYR A 177 -10.05 -3.72 17.08
N ILE A 178 -9.39 -3.44 15.95
CA ILE A 178 -8.37 -2.40 15.88
C ILE A 178 -9.02 -1.03 15.74
N SER A 179 -8.48 -0.05 16.45
CA SER A 179 -8.93 1.34 16.32
C SER A 179 -8.57 1.91 14.95
N CYS A 180 -9.56 2.45 14.28
CA CYS A 180 -9.44 3.10 12.98
C CYS A 180 -10.04 4.50 13.04
N ALA A 181 -9.43 5.46 12.36
CA ALA A 181 -9.94 6.81 12.23
C ALA A 181 -9.77 7.36 10.82
N TRP A 182 -10.65 8.28 10.40
CA TRP A 182 -10.51 9.09 9.19
C TRP A 182 -10.08 10.49 9.56
N GLY A 183 -9.18 11.06 8.77
CA GLY A 183 -8.54 12.33 9.12
C GLY A 183 -7.47 12.16 10.22
N TRP A 184 -7.06 13.28 10.80
CA TRP A 184 -6.01 13.22 11.83
C TRP A 184 -6.50 12.61 13.14
N ALA A 185 -5.81 11.57 13.58
CA ALA A 185 -6.03 10.96 14.88
C ALA A 185 -4.71 10.41 15.43
N ASP A 186 -4.29 10.90 16.59
CA ASP A 186 -3.03 10.45 17.21
C ASP A 186 -3.14 9.11 17.95
N SER A 187 -4.35 8.64 18.21
CA SER A 187 -4.60 7.46 19.05
C SER A 187 -5.10 6.24 18.29
N ALA A 188 -5.28 6.30 16.97
CA ALA A 188 -5.72 5.17 16.16
C ALA A 188 -4.54 4.36 15.63
N HIS A 189 -4.73 3.04 15.50
CA HIS A 189 -3.75 2.15 14.86
C HIS A 189 -3.72 2.38 13.35
N PHE A 190 -4.90 2.44 12.72
CA PHE A 190 -5.03 2.81 11.32
C PHE A 190 -5.67 4.19 11.20
N VAL A 191 -4.98 5.07 10.49
CA VAL A 191 -5.49 6.40 10.15
C VAL A 191 -5.64 6.48 8.64
N PHE A 192 -6.88 6.58 8.16
CA PHE A 192 -7.19 6.80 6.75
C PHE A 192 -7.16 8.29 6.48
N LEU A 193 -6.17 8.74 5.72
CA LEU A 193 -5.91 10.14 5.45
C LEU A 193 -6.15 10.45 3.96
N PRO A 194 -7.34 10.94 3.58
CA PRO A 194 -7.58 11.35 2.22
C PRO A 194 -6.63 12.46 1.78
N LEU A 195 -6.09 12.35 0.58
CA LEU A 195 -5.27 13.39 -0.06
C LEU A 195 -5.95 14.77 -0.06
N SER A 196 -7.28 14.78 -0.12
CA SER A 196 -8.12 15.99 -0.09
C SER A 196 -8.07 16.75 1.24
N LEU A 197 -7.71 16.11 2.35
CA LEU A 197 -7.56 16.78 3.62
C LEU A 197 -6.24 17.55 3.65
N ARG A 198 -6.30 18.86 3.44
CA ARG A 198 -5.17 19.79 3.58
C ARG A 198 -4.62 19.70 5.01
N GLY A 199 -3.36 19.40 5.10
CA GLY A 199 -2.66 19.33 6.38
C GLY A 199 -2.33 17.90 6.76
N LEU A 200 -1.52 17.24 5.93
CA LEU A 200 -0.57 16.24 6.39
C LEU A 200 0.27 17.00 7.43
N GLY A 201 -0.20 17.07 8.67
CA GLY A 201 0.37 17.93 9.72
C GLY A 201 1.86 17.67 9.86
N ALA A 202 2.58 18.60 10.44
CA ALA A 202 4.01 18.44 10.76
C ALA A 202 4.15 17.32 11.81
N THR A 203 4.18 16.07 11.33
CA THR A 203 4.34 14.90 12.18
C THR A 203 5.57 14.15 11.72
N ASP A 204 6.48 13.93 12.65
CA ASP A 204 7.65 13.08 12.40
C ASP A 204 7.20 11.63 12.19
N TYR A 205 7.28 11.14 10.95
CA TYR A 205 7.13 9.73 10.63
C TYR A 205 8.49 9.04 10.77
N ASP A 206 8.54 7.91 11.46
CA ASP A 206 9.76 7.10 11.49
C ASP A 206 10.08 6.52 10.12
N LEU A 207 9.01 6.19 9.36
CA LEU A 207 9.10 5.62 8.04
C LEU A 207 7.97 6.13 7.16
N ILE A 208 8.31 6.61 5.97
CA ILE A 208 7.37 6.87 4.87
C ILE A 208 7.60 5.79 3.81
N ILE A 209 6.53 5.24 3.24
CA ILE A 209 6.57 4.18 2.25
C ILE A 209 5.84 4.63 0.98
N SER A 210 6.45 4.38 -0.17
CA SER A 210 5.78 4.41 -1.47
C SER A 210 6.14 3.16 -2.27
N GLN A 211 5.15 2.33 -2.54
CA GLN A 211 5.32 1.10 -3.31
C GLN A 211 4.44 1.13 -4.56
N GLY A 212 5.06 1.26 -5.74
CA GLY A 212 4.36 1.30 -7.02
C GLY A 212 3.53 2.56 -7.28
N SER A 213 3.66 3.61 -6.45
CA SER A 213 2.77 4.76 -6.47
C SER A 213 3.40 6.02 -7.05
N PHE A 214 4.65 6.33 -6.73
CA PHE A 214 5.32 7.54 -7.24
C PHE A 214 5.47 7.55 -8.75
N GLN A 215 5.64 6.40 -9.37
CA GLN A 215 5.75 6.24 -10.82
C GLN A 215 4.49 6.62 -11.60
N GLU A 216 3.35 6.66 -10.92
CA GLU A 216 2.04 6.92 -11.50
C GLU A 216 1.57 8.36 -11.27
N MET A 217 2.39 9.17 -10.61
CA MET A 217 2.12 10.57 -10.30
C MET A 217 2.59 11.50 -11.42
N THR A 218 1.96 12.68 -11.50
CA THR A 218 2.51 13.76 -12.32
C THR A 218 3.83 14.25 -11.72
N PRO A 219 4.73 14.85 -12.53
CA PRO A 219 5.99 15.40 -12.00
C PRO A 219 5.80 16.37 -10.83
N GLU A 220 4.78 17.24 -10.91
CA GLU A 220 4.46 18.23 -9.89
C GLU A 220 3.97 17.56 -8.58
N ALA A 221 3.16 16.49 -8.71
CA ALA A 221 2.71 15.72 -7.57
C ALA A 221 3.88 14.99 -6.89
N LEU A 222 4.78 14.41 -7.69
CA LEU A 222 5.98 13.74 -7.17
C LEU A 222 6.91 14.72 -6.46
N GLU A 223 7.18 15.90 -7.05
CA GLU A 223 8.00 16.95 -6.41
C GLU A 223 7.40 17.36 -5.06
N TRP A 224 6.09 17.58 -5.01
CA TRP A 224 5.38 17.93 -3.76
C TRP A 224 5.54 16.82 -2.71
N TRP A 225 5.39 15.55 -3.10
CA TRP A 225 5.57 14.41 -2.20
C TRP A 225 7.00 14.26 -1.71
N MET A 226 7.99 14.44 -2.58
CA MET A 226 9.41 14.38 -2.19
C MET A 226 9.75 15.47 -1.17
N ALA A 227 9.27 16.70 -1.39
CA ALA A 227 9.43 17.78 -0.43
C ALA A 227 8.69 17.51 0.91
N PHE A 228 7.53 16.87 0.85
CA PHE A 228 6.82 16.42 2.05
C PHE A 228 7.60 15.34 2.81
N CYS A 229 8.08 14.31 2.12
CA CYS A 229 8.85 13.22 2.73
C CYS A 229 10.10 13.75 3.43
N GLN A 230 10.82 14.67 2.79
CA GLN A 230 12.02 15.27 3.35
C GLN A 230 11.75 16.07 4.63
N ARG A 231 10.61 16.79 4.70
CA ARG A 231 10.25 17.55 5.90
C ARG A 231 9.77 16.67 7.05
N ASN A 232 9.03 15.60 6.77
CA ASN A 232 8.24 14.88 7.76
C ASN A 232 8.70 13.42 8.01
N GLY A 233 9.54 12.84 7.15
CA GLY A 233 10.03 11.48 7.29
C GLY A 233 11.44 11.42 7.85
N ARG A 234 11.71 10.48 8.75
CA ARG A 234 13.08 10.12 9.14
C ARG A 234 13.71 9.18 8.13
N HIS A 235 12.90 8.29 7.56
CA HIS A 235 13.26 7.38 6.50
C HIS A 235 12.20 7.40 5.40
N LEU A 236 12.64 7.17 4.16
CA LEU A 236 11.78 6.92 3.01
C LEU A 236 12.14 5.56 2.42
N TYR A 237 11.17 4.65 2.36
CA TYR A 237 11.26 3.46 1.54
C TYR A 237 10.50 3.69 0.24
N SER A 238 11.13 3.43 -0.89
CA SER A 238 10.55 3.57 -2.22
C SER A 238 10.85 2.34 -3.06
N LEU A 239 9.81 1.67 -3.54
CA LEU A 239 9.89 0.62 -4.56
C LEU A 239 9.06 1.06 -5.76
N ASN A 240 9.71 1.61 -6.78
CA ASN A 240 9.08 2.21 -7.94
C ASN A 240 9.88 1.87 -9.21
N TYR A 241 9.40 2.27 -10.39
CA TYR A 241 10.19 2.11 -11.61
C TYR A 241 11.55 2.78 -11.48
N ALA A 242 12.59 2.15 -12.04
CA ALA A 242 13.95 2.67 -12.00
C ALA A 242 14.07 4.07 -12.65
N THR A 243 13.15 4.40 -13.55
CA THR A 243 13.05 5.71 -14.22
C THR A 243 12.33 6.78 -13.39
N THR A 244 11.70 6.41 -12.25
CA THR A 244 11.02 7.38 -11.39
C THR A 244 12.05 8.33 -10.75
N PRO A 245 11.93 9.66 -10.93
CA PRO A 245 12.96 10.61 -10.50
C PRO A 245 12.85 10.91 -9.00
N ILE A 246 13.40 10.03 -8.16
CA ILE A 246 13.47 10.23 -6.71
C ILE A 246 14.61 11.21 -6.39
N SER A 247 14.27 12.35 -5.78
CA SER A 247 15.28 13.30 -5.30
C SER A 247 16.05 12.73 -4.11
N LEU A 248 17.38 12.77 -4.20
CA LEU A 248 18.28 12.30 -3.14
C LEU A 248 18.84 13.46 -2.28
N GLU A 249 18.44 14.69 -2.56
CA GLU A 249 18.89 15.84 -1.79
C GLU A 249 18.42 15.76 -0.33
N GLY A 250 19.35 15.90 0.63
CA GLY A 250 19.07 15.78 2.07
C GLY A 250 18.83 14.36 2.55
N TRP A 251 19.19 13.35 1.75
CA TRP A 251 19.07 11.94 2.09
C TRP A 251 20.40 11.19 2.01
N GLU A 252 20.64 10.32 2.96
CA GLU A 252 21.65 9.26 2.93
C GLU A 252 21.02 7.99 2.35
N ILE A 253 21.63 7.37 1.35
CA ILE A 253 21.18 6.09 0.80
C ILE A 253 21.63 4.98 1.74
N VAL A 254 20.71 4.25 2.36
CA VAL A 254 21.00 3.12 3.25
C VAL A 254 20.67 1.76 2.62
N HIS A 255 19.95 1.78 1.48
CA HIS A 255 19.70 0.63 0.61
C HIS A 255 19.40 1.13 -0.81
N ASP A 256 19.95 0.46 -1.81
CA ASP A 256 19.70 0.72 -3.24
C ASP A 256 19.87 -0.58 -4.01
N GLU A 257 18.80 -1.07 -4.60
CA GLU A 257 18.80 -2.29 -5.39
C GLU A 257 17.97 -2.09 -6.66
N VAL A 258 18.55 -2.44 -7.81
CA VAL A 258 17.88 -2.43 -9.10
C VAL A 258 17.38 -3.84 -9.39
N ASP A 259 16.13 -3.94 -9.84
CA ASP A 259 15.45 -5.21 -10.13
C ASP A 259 15.49 -6.20 -8.96
N PRO A 260 14.95 -5.81 -7.79
CA PRO A 260 14.97 -6.66 -6.60
C PRO A 260 14.25 -8.00 -6.88
N PRO A 261 14.79 -9.12 -6.38
CA PRO A 261 14.46 -10.46 -6.88
C PRO A 261 13.01 -10.90 -6.66
N LEU A 262 12.30 -10.30 -5.71
CA LEU A 262 10.92 -10.65 -5.41
C LEU A 262 9.90 -9.79 -6.16
N VAL A 263 10.35 -8.70 -6.77
CA VAL A 263 9.48 -7.82 -7.56
C VAL A 263 9.31 -8.42 -8.94
N LEU A 264 8.07 -8.65 -9.34
CA LEU A 264 7.70 -9.19 -10.64
C LEU A 264 7.11 -8.07 -11.50
N GLY A 265 7.47 -8.09 -12.73
CA GLY A 265 6.89 -7.26 -13.77
C GLY A 265 7.95 -6.89 -14.78
N ASP A 266 7.90 -7.51 -15.95
CA ASP A 266 8.64 -7.03 -17.12
C ASP A 266 7.86 -5.86 -17.71
N THR A 267 8.07 -4.69 -17.13
CA THR A 267 7.49 -3.43 -17.63
C THR A 267 8.42 -2.75 -18.63
N GLY A 268 9.60 -3.34 -18.88
CA GLY A 268 10.66 -2.71 -19.68
C GLY A 268 11.34 -1.51 -19.01
N ALA A 269 10.79 -1.04 -17.89
CA ALA A 269 11.31 0.12 -17.14
C ALA A 269 12.27 -0.29 -16.00
N GLY A 270 12.29 -1.58 -15.64
CA GLY A 270 12.99 -2.06 -14.45
C GLY A 270 12.36 -1.53 -13.15
N TRP A 271 12.80 -2.06 -12.03
CA TRP A 271 12.39 -1.61 -10.71
C TRP A 271 13.59 -1.15 -9.90
N ARG A 272 13.40 -0.17 -9.03
CA ARG A 272 14.42 0.27 -8.08
C ARG A 272 13.85 0.32 -6.69
N GLU A 273 14.52 -0.35 -5.78
CA GLU A 273 14.24 -0.34 -4.36
C GLU A 273 15.22 0.55 -3.63
N LEU A 274 14.71 1.56 -2.97
CA LEU A 274 15.50 2.52 -2.19
C LEU A 274 15.04 2.53 -0.74
N CYS A 275 15.98 2.57 0.18
CA CYS A 275 15.70 3.06 1.52
C CYS A 275 16.65 4.23 1.82
N LEU A 276 16.06 5.34 2.18
CA LEU A 276 16.73 6.62 2.38
C LEU A 276 16.57 7.03 3.86
N LYS A 277 17.60 7.62 4.43
CA LYS A 277 17.60 8.18 5.78
C LYS A 277 17.86 9.68 5.69
N ARG A 278 17.04 10.48 6.36
CA ARG A 278 17.22 11.94 6.38
C ARG A 278 18.52 12.30 7.09
N THR A 279 19.34 13.14 6.44
CA THR A 279 20.61 13.67 6.96
C THR A 279 20.42 14.79 7.98
#